data_7141eb0889b41dcb19a0c1586bff5d87
#
_entry.id   7141eb0889b41dcb19a0c1586bff5d87
#
_cell.length_a   1.000
_cell.length_b   1.000
_cell.length_c   1.000
_cell.angle_alpha   90.00
_cell.angle_beta   90.00
_cell.angle_gamma   90.00
#
_symmetry.space_group_name_H-M   'P 1'
#
loop_
_entity.id
_entity.type
_entity.pdbx_description
1 polymer ?
#
loop_
_entity_poly.entity_id
_entity_poly.type
_entity_poly.pdbx_seq_one_letter_code
_entity_poly.pdbx_strand_id
1 'polypeptide(L)'
;MEPSIARPLRVAYLTNVYPKPSHSFIRREILALERQGFEVTRLSVRDGGCALPDPADRSEYDRTHILLNGNYLELVLAFLSRMIAHPIRLARGVATAWRMLSQGMSDPMRVGAYLLEACLLAKYMERAGIRHVHVHFGTNPAAVARLARELSQVTYSVTLHGPDEFDAPRALLLREKVSGAAFVIAISSFCRGQLIRWTRTQDWSKIKVVRCGIEQEQLSYVEQLAGYITGTSDHLVCVARLSAQKGLGLLLEAVAVVAQDHRFQLRIIGDGELRAQLEDQIERLGLHDHVVLLGWCSADRVRQEMLNARALILPSLAEGLPVVLMEAMALGKPVVASCISGIPELVDDACGFLLPAGSAEAIAEGLQTVLETDADILAAMGEVGRQRVRRYHDVDRNTAALAALFRPLV
;
A
#
# COMPACT_ATOMS: atom_id res chain seq x y z
N MET A 1 35.47 13.33 27.49
CA MET A 1 34.63 12.18 27.06
C MET A 1 34.10 12.53 25.68
N GLU A 2 34.69 11.93 24.65
CA GLU A 2 34.15 12.07 23.30
C GLU A 2 32.73 11.48 23.25
N PRO A 3 31.75 12.10 22.61
CA PRO A 3 30.44 11.52 22.45
C PRO A 3 30.61 10.22 21.66
N SER A 4 30.25 9.09 22.28
CA SER A 4 30.15 7.80 21.61
C SER A 4 29.22 8.01 20.38
N ILE A 5 29.78 7.99 19.17
CA ILE A 5 29.02 8.01 17.94
C ILE A 5 28.20 6.74 17.93
N ALA A 6 26.93 6.83 18.34
CA ALA A 6 26.00 5.72 18.28
C ALA A 6 25.97 5.19 16.85
N ARG A 7 26.19 3.88 16.66
CA ARG A 7 26.11 3.28 15.32
C ARG A 7 24.73 3.58 14.73
N PRO A 8 24.65 3.98 13.46
CA PRO A 8 23.35 4.25 12.84
C PRO A 8 22.50 2.97 12.85
N LEU A 9 21.21 3.13 13.16
CA LEU A 9 20.23 2.04 13.16
C LEU A 9 19.90 1.69 11.70
N ARG A 10 20.45 0.59 11.18
CA ARG A 10 20.35 0.23 9.74
C ARG A 10 19.28 -0.81 9.51
N VAL A 11 18.35 -0.50 8.62
CA VAL A 11 17.28 -1.43 8.15
C VAL A 11 17.18 -1.39 6.63
N ALA A 12 16.95 -2.54 6.00
CA ALA A 12 16.61 -2.59 4.58
C ALA A 12 15.08 -2.70 4.40
N TYR A 13 14.55 -2.02 3.40
CA TYR A 13 13.17 -2.16 2.93
C TYR A 13 13.15 -2.91 1.60
N LEU A 14 12.38 -3.97 1.51
CA LEU A 14 12.29 -4.81 0.32
C LEU A 14 10.87 -4.87 -0.21
N THR A 15 10.71 -4.56 -1.49
CA THR A 15 9.46 -4.77 -2.23
C THR A 15 9.73 -5.49 -3.55
N ASN A 16 8.67 -5.95 -4.24
CA ASN A 16 8.85 -6.56 -5.56
C ASN A 16 9.25 -5.52 -6.61
N VAL A 17 8.58 -4.35 -6.58
CA VAL A 17 8.88 -3.19 -7.43
C VAL A 17 8.72 -1.94 -6.58
N TYR A 18 9.74 -1.07 -6.55
CA TYR A 18 9.72 0.21 -5.85
C TYR A 18 10.65 1.21 -6.57
N PRO A 19 10.23 2.47 -6.63
CA PRO A 19 8.93 3.02 -6.25
C PRO A 19 7.82 2.71 -7.29
N LYS A 20 6.58 2.96 -6.88
CA LYS A 20 5.39 2.99 -7.76
C LYS A 20 4.48 4.14 -7.34
N PRO A 21 3.67 4.73 -8.24
CA PRO A 21 2.71 5.77 -7.88
C PRO A 21 1.76 5.35 -6.74
N SER A 22 1.36 4.07 -6.70
CA SER A 22 0.51 3.51 -5.64
C SER A 22 1.24 3.17 -4.33
N HIS A 23 2.56 3.39 -4.23
CA HIS A 23 3.38 3.05 -3.07
C HIS A 23 3.79 4.29 -2.24
N SER A 24 3.09 5.41 -2.36
CA SER A 24 3.35 6.65 -1.60
C SER A 24 3.44 6.43 -0.09
N PHE A 25 2.64 5.50 0.46
CA PHE A 25 2.66 5.15 1.87
C PHE A 25 3.98 4.50 2.32
N ILE A 26 4.64 3.70 1.46
CA ILE A 26 5.96 3.12 1.76
C ILE A 26 7.01 4.24 1.81
N ARG A 27 6.98 5.16 0.84
CA ARG A 27 7.87 6.33 0.83
C ARG A 27 7.71 7.15 2.11
N ARG A 28 6.47 7.47 2.50
CA ARG A 28 6.16 8.22 3.73
C ARG A 28 6.71 7.51 4.97
N GLU A 29 6.54 6.20 5.07
CA GLU A 29 7.05 5.40 6.18
C GLU A 29 8.57 5.40 6.22
N ILE A 30 9.26 5.23 5.10
CA ILE A 30 10.71 5.29 5.00
C ILE A 30 11.24 6.67 5.45
N LEU A 31 10.67 7.75 4.91
CA LEU A 31 11.10 9.11 5.27
C LEU A 31 10.84 9.42 6.75
N ALA A 32 9.74 8.93 7.30
CA ALA A 32 9.45 9.07 8.73
C ALA A 32 10.43 8.28 9.62
N LEU A 33 10.88 7.09 9.20
CA LEU A 33 11.95 6.36 9.90
C LEU A 33 13.29 7.10 9.83
N GLU A 34 13.63 7.67 8.68
CA GLU A 34 14.86 8.46 8.53
C GLU A 34 14.85 9.68 9.46
N ARG A 35 13.70 10.36 9.60
CA ARG A 35 13.54 11.44 10.60
C ARG A 35 13.76 10.96 12.05
N GLN A 36 13.55 9.67 12.32
CA GLN A 36 13.75 9.05 13.63
C GLN A 36 15.15 8.44 13.82
N GLY A 37 16.09 8.74 12.92
CA GLY A 37 17.49 8.37 13.02
C GLY A 37 17.83 6.98 12.47
N PHE A 38 16.96 6.38 11.65
CA PHE A 38 17.27 5.16 10.91
C PHE A 38 17.96 5.48 9.57
N GLU A 39 18.91 4.65 9.21
CA GLU A 39 19.46 4.58 7.85
C GLU A 39 18.69 3.49 7.08
N VAL A 40 17.82 3.90 6.16
CA VAL A 40 16.95 2.98 5.42
C VAL A 40 17.49 2.70 4.04
N THR A 41 17.88 1.46 3.77
CA THR A 41 18.29 1.00 2.43
C THR A 41 17.07 0.52 1.65
N ARG A 42 16.77 1.18 0.51
CA ARG A 42 15.65 0.80 -0.38
C ARG A 42 16.11 -0.30 -1.32
N LEU A 43 15.39 -1.41 -1.32
CA LEU A 43 15.64 -2.56 -2.20
C LEU A 43 14.38 -2.88 -3.00
N SER A 44 14.52 -2.94 -4.31
CA SER A 44 13.50 -3.48 -5.22
C SER A 44 14.00 -4.78 -5.81
N VAL A 45 13.15 -5.83 -5.84
CA VAL A 45 13.54 -7.07 -6.50
C VAL A 45 13.71 -6.83 -7.99
N ARG A 46 12.80 -6.07 -8.62
CA ARG A 46 12.77 -5.81 -10.07
C ARG A 46 12.60 -4.33 -10.37
N ASP A 47 13.05 -3.93 -11.54
CA ASP A 47 12.68 -2.63 -12.10
C ASP A 47 11.20 -2.66 -12.51
N GLY A 48 10.47 -1.59 -12.20
CA GLY A 48 9.06 -1.46 -12.54
C GLY A 48 8.80 -1.05 -13.98
N GLY A 49 9.74 -0.36 -14.62
CA GLY A 49 9.57 0.18 -15.97
C GLY A 49 8.37 1.10 -16.15
N CYS A 50 7.71 1.51 -15.04
CA CYS A 50 6.51 2.35 -15.09
C CYS A 50 6.86 3.85 -15.06
N ALA A 51 6.01 4.66 -15.68
CA ALA A 51 6.12 6.10 -15.58
C ALA A 51 5.94 6.55 -14.13
N LEU A 52 6.83 7.43 -13.66
CA LEU A 52 6.79 8.05 -12.34
C LEU A 52 6.47 9.54 -12.51
N PRO A 53 5.18 9.91 -12.50
CA PRO A 53 4.77 11.30 -12.71
C PRO A 53 5.18 12.21 -11.56
N ASP A 54 5.25 11.67 -10.33
CA ASP A 54 5.65 12.43 -9.14
C ASP A 54 7.18 12.58 -9.07
N PRO A 55 7.71 13.82 -8.93
CA PRO A 55 9.15 14.05 -8.74
C PRO A 55 9.73 13.34 -7.51
N ALA A 56 8.95 13.21 -6.44
CA ALA A 56 9.39 12.50 -5.23
C ALA A 56 9.57 11.00 -5.48
N ASP A 57 8.75 10.36 -6.33
CA ASP A 57 8.95 8.97 -6.71
C ASP A 57 10.19 8.78 -7.59
N ARG A 58 10.51 9.76 -8.45
CA ARG A 58 11.76 9.74 -9.22
C ARG A 58 12.98 9.83 -8.33
N SER A 59 12.97 10.73 -7.34
CA SER A 59 14.04 10.81 -6.33
C SER A 59 14.22 9.53 -5.52
N GLU A 60 13.11 8.83 -5.18
CA GLU A 60 13.19 7.52 -4.52
C GLU A 60 13.75 6.45 -5.45
N TYR A 61 13.43 6.48 -6.75
CA TYR A 61 14.00 5.56 -7.74
C TYR A 61 15.53 5.65 -7.79
N ASP A 62 16.08 6.87 -7.81
CA ASP A 62 17.53 7.11 -7.84
C ASP A 62 18.24 6.59 -6.57
N ARG A 63 17.52 6.49 -5.45
CA ARG A 63 18.01 5.98 -4.15
C ARG A 63 17.76 4.48 -3.96
N THR A 64 17.07 3.83 -4.90
CA THR A 64 16.64 2.42 -4.77
C THR A 64 17.63 1.49 -5.47
N HIS A 65 18.13 0.50 -4.75
CA HIS A 65 18.93 -0.56 -5.34
C HIS A 65 18.05 -1.67 -5.91
N ILE A 66 18.13 -1.88 -7.22
CA ILE A 66 17.40 -2.94 -7.93
C ILE A 66 18.24 -4.19 -7.90
N LEU A 67 17.73 -5.26 -7.26
CA LEU A 67 18.45 -6.54 -7.14
C LEU A 67 18.60 -7.24 -8.48
N LEU A 68 17.53 -7.29 -9.27
CA LEU A 68 17.53 -7.88 -10.61
C LEU A 68 17.67 -6.79 -11.68
N ASN A 69 18.88 -6.34 -11.88
CA ASN A 69 19.22 -5.29 -12.84
C ASN A 69 19.55 -5.82 -14.27
N GLY A 70 19.08 -7.05 -14.60
CA GLY A 70 19.40 -7.73 -15.87
C GLY A 70 20.69 -8.54 -15.85
N ASN A 71 21.48 -8.45 -14.78
CA ASN A 71 22.75 -9.21 -14.68
C ASN A 71 22.52 -10.60 -14.03
N TYR A 72 22.07 -11.55 -14.83
CA TYR A 72 21.86 -12.94 -14.37
C TYR A 72 23.14 -13.63 -13.88
N LEU A 73 24.31 -13.21 -14.33
CA LEU A 73 25.59 -13.73 -13.84
C LEU A 73 25.77 -13.46 -12.34
N GLU A 74 25.30 -12.32 -11.87
CA GLU A 74 25.39 -11.97 -10.45
C GLU A 74 24.57 -12.91 -9.55
N LEU A 75 23.40 -13.38 -10.02
CA LEU A 75 22.60 -14.39 -9.33
C LEU A 75 23.36 -15.72 -9.21
N VAL A 76 23.96 -16.17 -10.32
CA VAL A 76 24.75 -17.41 -10.34
C VAL A 76 25.95 -17.28 -9.41
N LEU A 77 26.69 -16.18 -9.49
CA LEU A 77 27.84 -15.92 -8.62
C LEU A 77 27.45 -15.83 -7.13
N ALA A 78 26.29 -15.26 -6.82
CA ALA A 78 25.77 -15.23 -5.46
C ALA A 78 25.48 -16.65 -4.94
N PHE A 79 24.82 -17.49 -5.76
CA PHE A 79 24.54 -18.87 -5.41
C PHE A 79 25.83 -19.68 -5.21
N LEU A 80 26.79 -19.62 -6.15
CA LEU A 80 28.08 -20.30 -6.05
C LEU A 80 28.87 -19.84 -4.82
N SER A 81 28.87 -18.56 -4.52
CA SER A 81 29.47 -18.01 -3.31
C SER A 81 28.87 -18.62 -2.04
N ARG A 82 27.53 -18.82 -2.00
CA ARG A 82 26.86 -19.49 -0.87
C ARG A 82 27.24 -20.98 -0.78
N MET A 83 27.33 -21.65 -1.91
CA MET A 83 27.70 -23.05 -1.98
C MET A 83 29.11 -23.28 -1.39
N ILE A 84 30.05 -22.40 -1.67
CA ILE A 84 31.44 -22.51 -1.20
C ILE A 84 31.58 -22.03 0.26
N ALA A 85 31.06 -20.83 0.58
CA ALA A 85 31.32 -20.20 1.88
C ALA A 85 30.37 -20.70 2.99
N HIS A 86 29.14 -21.10 2.66
CA HIS A 86 28.10 -21.45 3.64
C HIS A 86 27.25 -22.66 3.20
N PRO A 87 27.83 -23.85 2.92
CA PRO A 87 27.12 -25.00 2.36
C PRO A 87 25.96 -25.48 3.24
N ILE A 88 26.11 -25.48 4.56
CA ILE A 88 25.04 -25.88 5.49
C ILE A 88 23.86 -24.93 5.42
N ARG A 89 24.10 -23.62 5.32
CA ARG A 89 23.02 -22.62 5.18
C ARG A 89 22.34 -22.75 3.83
N LEU A 90 23.10 -23.00 2.76
CA LEU A 90 22.52 -23.25 1.45
C LEU A 90 21.63 -24.50 1.49
N ALA A 91 22.05 -25.59 2.11
CA ALA A 91 21.25 -26.80 2.27
C ALA A 91 19.94 -26.53 3.02
N ARG A 92 19.95 -25.68 4.08
CA ARG A 92 18.72 -25.23 4.77
C ARG A 92 17.82 -24.40 3.88
N GLY A 93 18.38 -23.49 3.07
CA GLY A 93 17.65 -22.71 2.08
C GLY A 93 16.96 -23.59 1.05
N VAL A 94 17.69 -24.56 0.47
CA VAL A 94 17.15 -25.56 -0.48
C VAL A 94 16.05 -26.41 0.17
N ALA A 95 16.26 -26.90 1.39
CA ALA A 95 15.23 -27.66 2.12
C ALA A 95 13.98 -26.80 2.40
N THR A 96 14.14 -25.52 2.64
CA THR A 96 13.00 -24.59 2.83
C THR A 96 12.30 -24.33 1.49
N ALA A 97 13.03 -24.13 0.39
CA ALA A 97 12.47 -24.01 -0.95
C ALA A 97 11.68 -25.27 -1.35
N TRP A 98 12.22 -26.47 -1.08
CA TRP A 98 11.52 -27.72 -1.30
C TRP A 98 10.22 -27.82 -0.48
N ARG A 99 10.26 -27.43 0.81
CA ARG A 99 9.03 -27.37 1.64
C ARG A 99 8.00 -26.38 1.09
N MET A 100 8.44 -25.26 0.51
CA MET A 100 7.52 -24.30 -0.11
C MET A 100 6.76 -24.94 -1.29
N LEU A 101 7.42 -25.77 -2.09
CA LEU A 101 6.79 -26.53 -3.17
C LEU A 101 5.79 -27.56 -2.63
N SER A 102 6.18 -28.34 -1.62
CA SER A 102 5.32 -29.39 -1.04
C SER A 102 4.11 -28.86 -0.29
N GLN A 103 4.11 -27.59 0.11
CA GLN A 103 3.06 -26.98 0.94
C GLN A 103 2.10 -26.07 0.17
N GLY A 104 2.30 -25.85 -1.14
CA GLY A 104 1.31 -25.10 -1.93
C GLY A 104 1.84 -24.19 -3.01
N MET A 105 3.14 -23.91 -3.08
CA MET A 105 3.72 -23.18 -4.23
C MET A 105 3.95 -24.17 -5.38
N SER A 106 3.05 -24.16 -6.35
CA SER A 106 3.04 -25.17 -7.43
C SER A 106 4.07 -24.97 -8.54
N ASP A 107 4.79 -23.85 -8.55
CA ASP A 107 5.74 -23.50 -9.63
C ASP A 107 7.20 -23.65 -9.16
N PRO A 108 7.89 -24.76 -9.55
CA PRO A 108 9.29 -24.99 -9.18
C PRO A 108 10.26 -23.95 -9.73
N MET A 109 10.01 -23.43 -10.94
CA MET A 109 10.87 -22.42 -11.54
C MET A 109 10.81 -21.12 -10.74
N ARG A 110 9.61 -20.73 -10.30
CA ARG A 110 9.42 -19.56 -9.45
C ARG A 110 10.10 -19.72 -8.10
N VAL A 111 9.99 -20.87 -7.46
CA VAL A 111 10.65 -21.13 -6.17
C VAL A 111 12.17 -21.16 -6.33
N GLY A 112 12.68 -21.74 -7.45
CA GLY A 112 14.10 -21.68 -7.81
C GLY A 112 14.59 -20.24 -7.98
N ALA A 113 13.83 -19.40 -8.68
CA ALA A 113 14.15 -17.98 -8.83
C ALA A 113 14.21 -17.27 -7.46
N TYR A 114 13.25 -17.51 -6.56
CA TYR A 114 13.27 -16.93 -5.22
C TYR A 114 14.50 -17.38 -4.41
N LEU A 115 14.98 -18.59 -4.58
CA LEU A 115 16.20 -19.05 -3.92
C LEU A 115 17.44 -18.30 -4.42
N LEU A 116 17.54 -18.06 -5.73
CA LEU A 116 18.63 -17.26 -6.31
C LEU A 116 18.55 -15.79 -5.87
N GLU A 117 17.36 -15.19 -5.92
CA GLU A 117 17.11 -13.82 -5.42
C GLU A 117 17.47 -13.71 -3.94
N ALA A 118 17.16 -14.73 -3.13
CA ALA A 118 17.51 -14.78 -1.71
C ALA A 118 19.02 -14.90 -1.47
N CYS A 119 19.76 -15.62 -2.31
CA CYS A 119 21.22 -15.66 -2.26
C CYS A 119 21.82 -14.26 -2.52
N LEU A 120 21.27 -13.54 -3.49
CA LEU A 120 21.70 -12.20 -3.83
C LEU A 120 21.38 -11.21 -2.70
N LEU A 121 20.15 -11.24 -2.19
CA LEU A 121 19.74 -10.42 -1.04
C LEU A 121 20.64 -10.67 0.18
N ALA A 122 20.87 -11.94 0.54
CA ALA A 122 21.72 -12.31 1.66
C ALA A 122 23.16 -11.78 1.50
N LYS A 123 23.72 -11.89 0.28
CA LYS A 123 25.05 -11.35 -0.04
C LYS A 123 25.10 -9.84 0.08
N TYR A 124 24.07 -9.16 -0.43
CA TYR A 124 23.96 -7.70 -0.33
C TYR A 124 23.90 -7.24 1.12
N MET A 125 23.01 -7.81 1.92
CA MET A 125 22.81 -7.46 3.33
C MET A 125 24.06 -7.64 4.17
N GLU A 126 24.80 -8.75 3.95
CA GLU A 126 26.06 -9.02 4.66
C GLU A 126 27.14 -8.00 4.29
N ARG A 127 27.28 -7.64 3.00
CA ARG A 127 28.22 -6.60 2.54
C ARG A 127 27.90 -5.22 3.09
N ALA A 128 26.62 -4.89 3.16
CA ALA A 128 26.15 -3.63 3.70
C ALA A 128 26.16 -3.57 5.25
N GLY A 129 26.40 -4.70 5.93
CA GLY A 129 26.36 -4.80 7.38
C GLY A 129 24.95 -4.62 7.97
N ILE A 130 23.87 -4.93 7.18
CA ILE A 130 22.49 -4.79 7.58
C ILE A 130 21.98 -6.12 8.12
N ARG A 131 21.36 -6.12 9.31
CA ARG A 131 20.92 -7.34 10.00
C ARG A 131 19.43 -7.63 9.85
N HIS A 132 18.64 -6.64 9.48
CA HIS A 132 17.18 -6.76 9.38
C HIS A 132 16.66 -6.22 8.07
N VAL A 133 15.74 -6.96 7.43
CA VAL A 133 15.00 -6.51 6.26
C VAL A 133 13.50 -6.46 6.56
N HIS A 134 12.91 -5.30 6.34
CA HIS A 134 11.46 -5.11 6.38
C HIS A 134 10.88 -5.27 4.98
N VAL A 135 9.81 -6.04 4.89
CA VAL A 135 9.20 -6.37 3.60
C VAL A 135 7.81 -5.79 3.54
N HIS A 136 7.48 -5.08 2.47
CA HIS A 136 6.09 -4.77 2.16
C HIS A 136 5.51 -5.83 1.22
N PHE A 137 4.29 -6.26 1.54
CA PHE A 137 3.52 -7.33 0.91
C PHE A 137 4.01 -8.75 1.25
N GLY A 138 3.08 -9.59 1.63
CA GLY A 138 3.27 -11.02 1.92
C GLY A 138 3.47 -11.91 0.69
N THR A 139 3.66 -11.32 -0.50
CA THR A 139 3.80 -12.01 -1.78
C THR A 139 5.24 -12.48 -2.04
N ASN A 140 5.79 -12.21 -3.22
CA ASN A 140 7.13 -12.63 -3.66
C ASN A 140 8.27 -12.13 -2.74
N PRO A 141 8.35 -10.83 -2.39
CA PRO A 141 9.46 -10.34 -1.59
C PRO A 141 9.52 -10.99 -0.21
N ALA A 142 8.37 -11.34 0.38
CA ALA A 142 8.35 -12.08 1.65
C ALA A 142 8.85 -13.54 1.51
N ALA A 143 8.67 -14.17 0.36
CA ALA A 143 9.25 -15.49 0.07
C ALA A 143 10.79 -15.39 -0.03
N VAL A 144 11.29 -14.37 -0.73
CA VAL A 144 12.73 -14.08 -0.86
C VAL A 144 13.36 -13.80 0.51
N ALA A 145 12.76 -12.95 1.32
CA ALA A 145 13.26 -12.64 2.67
C ALA A 145 13.23 -13.87 3.60
N ARG A 146 12.18 -14.71 3.50
CA ARG A 146 12.08 -15.97 4.24
C ARG A 146 13.23 -16.93 3.91
N LEU A 147 13.60 -17.03 2.63
CA LEU A 147 14.73 -17.85 2.18
C LEU A 147 16.06 -17.21 2.56
N ALA A 148 16.22 -15.90 2.42
CA ALA A 148 17.43 -15.17 2.80
C ALA A 148 17.78 -15.35 4.29
N ARG A 149 16.78 -15.44 5.17
CA ARG A 149 16.98 -15.78 6.57
C ARG A 149 17.68 -17.13 6.78
N GLU A 150 17.35 -18.13 6.00
CA GLU A 150 18.01 -19.45 6.09
C GLU A 150 19.44 -19.42 5.54
N LEU A 151 19.68 -18.56 4.55
CA LEU A 151 20.97 -18.43 3.87
C LEU A 151 21.97 -17.54 4.61
N SER A 152 21.51 -16.72 5.55
CA SER A 152 22.32 -15.73 6.26
C SER A 152 21.93 -15.63 7.75
N GLN A 153 22.43 -14.61 8.45
CA GLN A 153 21.99 -14.26 9.81
C GLN A 153 20.94 -13.13 9.82
N VAL A 154 20.46 -12.74 8.66
CA VAL A 154 19.48 -11.67 8.51
C VAL A 154 18.13 -12.11 9.04
N THR A 155 17.51 -11.27 9.86
CA THR A 155 16.10 -11.43 10.26
C THR A 155 15.20 -10.64 9.31
N TYR A 156 13.90 -10.98 9.28
CA TYR A 156 12.95 -10.19 8.53
C TYR A 156 11.66 -9.93 9.30
N SER A 157 10.98 -8.86 8.92
CA SER A 157 9.60 -8.56 9.29
C SER A 157 8.79 -8.22 8.04
N VAL A 158 7.48 -8.22 8.13
CA VAL A 158 6.62 -7.98 6.97
C VAL A 158 5.40 -7.15 7.35
N THR A 159 5.07 -6.16 6.52
CA THR A 159 3.79 -5.45 6.54
C THR A 159 2.86 -6.04 5.49
N LEU A 160 1.64 -6.40 5.92
CA LEU A 160 0.60 -6.99 5.10
C LEU A 160 -0.52 -5.98 4.89
N HIS A 161 -0.93 -5.85 3.62
CA HIS A 161 -1.75 -4.73 3.18
C HIS A 161 -3.19 -5.10 2.82
N GLY A 162 -3.49 -6.37 2.47
CA GLY A 162 -4.87 -6.70 2.22
C GLY A 162 -5.13 -7.82 1.21
N PRO A 163 -5.95 -7.59 0.17
CA PRO A 163 -6.54 -8.67 -0.63
C PRO A 163 -5.51 -9.61 -1.24
N ASP A 164 -4.44 -9.07 -1.82
CA ASP A 164 -3.40 -9.87 -2.50
C ASP A 164 -2.84 -11.00 -1.62
N GLU A 165 -2.83 -10.82 -0.29
CA GLU A 165 -2.34 -11.82 0.64
C GLU A 165 -3.44 -12.75 1.15
N PHE A 166 -4.68 -12.26 1.25
CA PHE A 166 -5.78 -12.99 1.87
C PHE A 166 -6.64 -13.76 0.90
N ASP A 167 -6.57 -13.47 -0.40
CA ASP A 167 -7.27 -14.21 -1.44
C ASP A 167 -6.66 -15.61 -1.68
N ALA A 168 -5.34 -15.74 -1.52
CA ALA A 168 -4.65 -17.00 -1.71
C ALA A 168 -3.64 -17.34 -0.57
N PRO A 169 -4.02 -17.29 0.71
CA PRO A 169 -3.10 -17.36 1.84
C PRO A 169 -2.34 -18.69 1.93
N ARG A 170 -2.93 -19.80 1.45
CA ARG A 170 -2.27 -21.10 1.38
C ARG A 170 -1.24 -21.16 0.25
N ALA A 171 -1.60 -20.70 -0.94
CA ALA A 171 -0.69 -20.67 -2.08
C ALA A 171 0.50 -19.72 -1.84
N LEU A 172 0.30 -18.65 -1.07
CA LEU A 172 1.34 -17.72 -0.66
C LEU A 172 2.13 -18.19 0.57
N LEU A 173 1.77 -19.31 1.19
CA LEU A 173 2.39 -19.83 2.41
C LEU A 173 2.43 -18.77 3.53
N LEU A 174 1.31 -18.08 3.73
CA LEU A 174 1.22 -16.96 4.67
C LEU A 174 1.59 -17.38 6.10
N ARG A 175 1.14 -18.56 6.53
CA ARG A 175 1.47 -19.15 7.85
C ARG A 175 2.96 -19.26 8.07
N GLU A 176 3.69 -19.80 7.10
CA GLU A 176 5.13 -20.03 7.15
C GLU A 176 5.92 -18.74 7.13
N LYS A 177 5.47 -17.76 6.36
CA LYS A 177 6.05 -16.42 6.32
C LYS A 177 5.90 -15.70 7.66
N VAL A 178 4.71 -15.75 8.26
CA VAL A 178 4.45 -15.17 9.59
C VAL A 178 5.26 -15.88 10.66
N SER A 179 5.29 -17.22 10.65
CA SER A 179 6.06 -17.99 11.64
C SER A 179 7.55 -17.68 11.58
N GLY A 180 8.09 -17.47 10.38
CA GLY A 180 9.49 -17.12 10.16
C GLY A 180 9.85 -15.66 10.47
N ALA A 181 8.91 -14.74 10.47
CA ALA A 181 9.16 -13.33 10.71
C ALA A 181 9.50 -13.05 12.19
N ALA A 182 10.32 -12.02 12.43
CA ALA A 182 10.57 -11.49 13.76
C ALA A 182 9.31 -10.86 14.35
N PHE A 183 8.62 -10.06 13.55
CA PHE A 183 7.29 -9.53 13.79
C PHE A 183 6.54 -9.30 12.46
N VAL A 184 5.23 -9.11 12.55
CA VAL A 184 4.35 -8.87 11.40
C VAL A 184 3.49 -7.65 11.69
N ILE A 185 3.39 -6.76 10.73
CA ILE A 185 2.53 -5.59 10.78
C ILE A 185 1.25 -5.86 10.00
N ALA A 186 0.13 -5.66 10.64
CA ALA A 186 -1.20 -5.55 10.05
C ALA A 186 -1.57 -4.06 9.97
N ILE A 187 -1.97 -3.59 8.80
CA ILE A 187 -2.32 -2.17 8.61
C ILE A 187 -3.68 -1.78 9.22
N SER A 188 -4.47 -2.76 9.64
CA SER A 188 -5.80 -2.57 10.25
C SER A 188 -6.14 -3.72 11.20
N SER A 189 -7.18 -3.56 12.02
CA SER A 189 -7.70 -4.64 12.87
C SER A 189 -8.31 -5.77 12.04
N PHE A 190 -8.95 -5.44 10.91
CA PHE A 190 -9.41 -6.42 9.93
C PHE A 190 -8.24 -7.27 9.42
N CYS A 191 -7.17 -6.63 8.96
CA CYS A 191 -5.96 -7.31 8.50
C CYS A 191 -5.39 -8.23 9.60
N ARG A 192 -5.33 -7.74 10.86
CA ARG A 192 -4.92 -8.55 12.00
C ARG A 192 -5.84 -9.77 12.20
N GLY A 193 -7.15 -9.59 12.09
CA GLY A 193 -8.13 -10.67 12.17
C GLY A 193 -7.90 -11.75 11.11
N GLN A 194 -7.64 -11.34 9.86
CA GLN A 194 -7.29 -12.27 8.77
C GLN A 194 -5.99 -13.03 9.06
N LEU A 195 -4.98 -12.35 9.56
CA LEU A 195 -3.71 -12.99 9.95
C LEU A 195 -3.90 -14.03 11.06
N ILE A 196 -4.66 -13.71 12.10
CA ILE A 196 -5.00 -14.64 13.18
C ILE A 196 -5.70 -15.88 12.63
N ARG A 197 -6.65 -15.70 11.71
CA ARG A 197 -7.39 -16.80 11.08
C ARG A 197 -6.49 -17.80 10.33
N TRP A 198 -5.41 -17.31 9.72
CA TRP A 198 -4.54 -18.09 8.85
C TRP A 198 -3.23 -18.54 9.50
N THR A 199 -2.93 -18.10 10.74
CA THR A 199 -1.66 -18.38 11.41
C THR A 199 -1.84 -19.22 12.67
N ARG A 200 -0.73 -19.64 13.27
CA ARG A 200 -0.74 -20.45 14.50
C ARG A 200 -0.90 -19.54 15.71
N THR A 201 -1.59 -20.00 16.74
CA THR A 201 -1.80 -19.28 18.01
C THR A 201 -0.48 -18.78 18.62
N GLN A 202 0.58 -19.57 18.56
CA GLN A 202 1.90 -19.22 19.07
C GLN A 202 2.54 -18.02 18.34
N ASP A 203 2.12 -17.71 17.11
CA ASP A 203 2.65 -16.61 16.31
C ASP A 203 1.82 -15.31 16.46
N TRP A 204 0.66 -15.35 17.14
CA TRP A 204 -0.23 -14.18 17.25
C TRP A 204 0.40 -13.01 17.99
N SER A 205 1.29 -13.26 18.96
CA SER A 205 2.01 -12.22 19.68
C SER A 205 2.94 -11.39 18.78
N LYS A 206 3.35 -11.93 17.65
CA LYS A 206 4.19 -11.23 16.65
C LYS A 206 3.38 -10.25 15.80
N ILE A 207 2.05 -10.40 15.72
CA ILE A 207 1.19 -9.59 14.86
C ILE A 207 0.83 -8.30 15.58
N LYS A 208 1.33 -7.18 15.08
CA LYS A 208 1.09 -5.83 15.60
C LYS A 208 0.27 -5.02 14.62
N VAL A 209 -0.59 -4.14 15.11
CA VAL A 209 -1.32 -3.20 14.26
C VAL A 209 -0.53 -1.90 14.20
N VAL A 210 -0.06 -1.55 13.01
CA VAL A 210 0.52 -0.23 12.72
C VAL A 210 -0.13 0.26 11.43
N ARG A 211 -0.90 1.33 11.53
CA ARG A 211 -1.68 1.87 10.41
C ARG A 211 -0.78 2.69 9.48
N CYS A 212 -1.10 2.69 8.19
CA CYS A 212 -0.52 3.66 7.25
C CYS A 212 -0.86 5.09 7.71
N GLY A 213 0.02 6.03 7.41
CA GLY A 213 -0.12 7.42 7.85
C GLY A 213 -0.04 8.43 6.73
N ILE A 214 -0.53 9.62 7.04
CA ILE A 214 -0.46 10.85 6.23
C ILE A 214 0.53 11.80 6.91
N GLU A 215 1.26 12.56 6.11
CA GLU A 215 2.22 13.56 6.57
C GLU A 215 1.52 14.75 7.23
N GLN A 216 2.14 15.29 8.27
CA GLN A 216 1.63 16.47 9.02
C GLN A 216 1.43 17.68 8.11
N GLU A 217 2.26 17.85 7.10
CA GLU A 217 2.16 18.93 6.12
C GLU A 217 0.85 18.86 5.32
N GLN A 218 0.38 17.65 4.99
CA GLN A 218 -0.92 17.49 4.34
C GLN A 218 -2.09 17.82 5.28
N LEU A 219 -1.95 17.52 6.57
CA LEU A 219 -2.95 17.83 7.59
C LEU A 219 -3.04 19.32 7.89
N SER A 220 -1.92 20.04 7.85
CA SER A 220 -1.84 21.49 8.11
C SER A 220 -2.13 22.36 6.87
N TYR A 221 -2.02 21.80 5.66
CA TYR A 221 -2.26 22.52 4.42
C TYR A 221 -3.68 23.09 4.33
N VAL A 222 -4.69 22.37 4.81
CA VAL A 222 -6.09 22.81 4.81
C VAL A 222 -6.30 23.98 5.79
N GLU A 223 -5.57 24.04 6.90
CA GLU A 223 -5.67 25.16 7.86
C GLU A 223 -5.23 26.49 7.23
N GLN A 224 -4.28 26.44 6.30
CA GLN A 224 -3.81 27.61 5.55
C GLN A 224 -4.81 28.03 4.45
N LEU A 225 -5.66 27.11 4.01
CA LEU A 225 -6.71 27.36 3.00
C LEU A 225 -8.08 27.64 3.61
N ALA A 226 -8.19 27.79 4.94
CA ALA A 226 -9.43 28.10 5.61
C ALA A 226 -10.05 29.37 5.05
N GLY A 227 -11.14 29.25 4.31
CA GLY A 227 -11.82 30.32 3.58
C GLY A 227 -11.86 30.16 2.04
N TYR A 228 -11.10 29.24 1.47
CA TYR A 228 -11.10 28.95 0.03
C TYR A 228 -11.87 27.69 -0.36
N ILE A 229 -12.30 26.88 0.62
CA ILE A 229 -13.03 25.63 0.36
C ILE A 229 -14.53 25.95 0.32
N THR A 230 -15.03 26.38 -0.83
CA THR A 230 -16.47 26.57 -1.07
C THR A 230 -17.10 25.21 -1.37
N GLY A 231 -18.03 24.77 -0.50
CA GLY A 231 -18.73 23.48 -0.60
C GLY A 231 -19.74 23.34 -1.76
N THR A 232 -19.66 24.18 -2.77
CA THR A 232 -20.64 24.26 -3.88
C THR A 232 -20.14 23.61 -5.19
N SER A 233 -19.10 22.80 -5.13
CA SER A 233 -18.60 22.13 -6.33
C SER A 233 -19.50 21.00 -6.78
N ASP A 234 -19.80 20.95 -8.08
CA ASP A 234 -20.51 19.84 -8.74
C ASP A 234 -19.54 18.71 -9.17
N HIS A 235 -18.33 18.67 -8.58
CA HIS A 235 -17.32 17.68 -8.92
C HIS A 235 -17.25 16.59 -7.86
N LEU A 236 -17.22 15.35 -8.33
CA LEU A 236 -16.82 14.18 -7.55
C LEU A 236 -15.48 13.67 -8.05
N VAL A 237 -14.67 13.12 -7.18
CA VAL A 237 -13.35 12.58 -7.55
C VAL A 237 -13.23 11.11 -7.14
N CYS A 238 -12.65 10.29 -8.02
CA CYS A 238 -12.24 8.94 -7.73
C CYS A 238 -10.74 8.82 -8.03
N VAL A 239 -9.95 8.38 -7.07
CA VAL A 239 -8.50 8.18 -7.27
C VAL A 239 -8.19 6.70 -7.03
N ALA A 240 -7.92 5.99 -8.13
CA ALA A 240 -7.75 4.55 -8.08
C ALA A 240 -6.97 4.03 -9.28
N ARG A 241 -6.27 2.90 -9.12
CA ARG A 241 -5.79 2.14 -10.28
C ARG A 241 -7.00 1.61 -11.06
N LEU A 242 -6.97 1.70 -12.38
CA LEU A 242 -8.04 1.19 -13.23
C LEU A 242 -7.96 -0.34 -13.33
N SER A 243 -8.43 -1.02 -12.28
CA SER A 243 -8.38 -2.47 -12.10
C SER A 243 -9.71 -3.02 -11.58
N ALA A 244 -9.97 -4.31 -11.80
CA ALA A 244 -11.22 -4.96 -11.44
C ALA A 244 -11.62 -4.77 -9.98
N GLN A 245 -10.65 -4.83 -9.06
CA GLN A 245 -10.90 -4.67 -7.63
C GLN A 245 -11.44 -3.29 -7.21
N LYS A 246 -11.37 -2.28 -8.11
CA LYS A 246 -11.81 -0.91 -7.78
C LYS A 246 -13.27 -0.62 -8.12
N GLY A 247 -13.98 -1.57 -8.75
CA GLY A 247 -15.42 -1.45 -9.00
C GLY A 247 -15.83 -0.33 -9.96
N LEU A 248 -14.89 0.17 -10.79
CA LEU A 248 -15.13 1.35 -11.63
C LEU A 248 -16.21 1.14 -12.68
N GLY A 249 -16.38 -0.08 -13.20
CA GLY A 249 -17.47 -0.38 -14.12
C GLY A 249 -18.85 -0.18 -13.49
N LEU A 250 -19.03 -0.61 -12.22
CA LEU A 250 -20.26 -0.36 -11.47
C LEU A 250 -20.45 1.12 -11.15
N LEU A 251 -19.37 1.86 -10.93
CA LEU A 251 -19.42 3.31 -10.74
C LEU A 251 -19.95 4.01 -11.98
N LEU A 252 -19.52 3.60 -13.19
CA LEU A 252 -20.03 4.17 -14.44
C LEU A 252 -21.51 3.86 -14.65
N GLU A 253 -21.97 2.65 -14.31
CA GLU A 253 -23.40 2.31 -14.33
C GLU A 253 -24.22 3.20 -13.38
N ALA A 254 -23.72 3.40 -12.15
CA ALA A 254 -24.34 4.29 -11.18
C ALA A 254 -24.39 5.75 -11.66
N VAL A 255 -23.29 6.25 -12.26
CA VAL A 255 -23.24 7.59 -12.85
C VAL A 255 -24.30 7.75 -13.96
N ALA A 256 -24.50 6.74 -14.81
CA ALA A 256 -25.50 6.78 -15.88
C ALA A 256 -26.94 6.92 -15.36
N VAL A 257 -27.22 6.35 -14.18
CA VAL A 257 -28.52 6.51 -13.51
C VAL A 257 -28.66 7.93 -12.95
N VAL A 258 -27.68 8.39 -12.19
CA VAL A 258 -27.75 9.69 -11.47
C VAL A 258 -27.66 10.87 -12.44
N ALA A 259 -26.98 10.73 -13.57
CA ALA A 259 -26.84 11.76 -14.60
C ALA A 259 -28.17 12.12 -15.29
N GLN A 260 -29.20 11.31 -15.13
CA GLN A 260 -30.53 11.62 -15.69
C GLN A 260 -31.19 12.80 -14.97
N ASP A 261 -30.98 12.92 -13.67
CA ASP A 261 -31.62 13.92 -12.80
C ASP A 261 -30.65 14.97 -12.22
N HIS A 262 -29.35 14.70 -12.23
CA HIS A 262 -28.35 15.58 -11.63
C HIS A 262 -27.25 15.99 -12.63
N ARG A 263 -26.86 17.25 -12.59
CA ARG A 263 -25.67 17.77 -13.28
C ARG A 263 -24.47 17.68 -12.33
N PHE A 264 -23.49 16.88 -12.68
CA PHE A 264 -22.21 16.77 -11.96
C PHE A 264 -21.12 16.21 -12.88
N GLN A 265 -19.87 16.29 -12.47
CA GLN A 265 -18.75 15.70 -13.16
C GLN A 265 -17.97 14.77 -12.23
N LEU A 266 -17.76 13.53 -12.64
CA LEU A 266 -16.88 12.58 -11.99
C LEU A 266 -15.51 12.59 -12.67
N ARG A 267 -14.47 12.95 -11.92
CA ARG A 267 -13.08 12.91 -12.38
C ARG A 267 -12.37 11.68 -11.81
N ILE A 268 -11.95 10.79 -12.69
CA ILE A 268 -11.24 9.56 -12.32
C ILE A 268 -9.75 9.76 -12.57
N ILE A 269 -8.95 9.68 -11.50
CA ILE A 269 -7.49 9.81 -11.52
C ILE A 269 -6.86 8.45 -11.33
N GLY A 270 -5.97 8.08 -12.22
CA GLY A 270 -5.24 6.83 -12.24
C GLY A 270 -5.26 6.19 -13.61
N ASP A 271 -4.54 5.10 -13.75
CA ASP A 271 -4.46 4.32 -14.97
C ASP A 271 -4.38 2.83 -14.64
N GLY A 272 -4.52 1.96 -15.64
CA GLY A 272 -4.45 0.51 -15.42
C GLY A 272 -5.03 -0.29 -16.58
N GLU A 273 -5.08 -1.60 -16.36
CA GLU A 273 -5.45 -2.60 -17.35
C GLU A 273 -6.87 -2.47 -17.89
N LEU A 274 -7.78 -1.81 -17.16
CA LEU A 274 -9.18 -1.63 -17.57
C LEU A 274 -9.44 -0.32 -18.33
N ARG A 275 -8.42 0.49 -18.62
CA ARG A 275 -8.61 1.81 -19.23
C ARG A 275 -9.47 1.76 -20.49
N ALA A 276 -9.09 0.94 -21.47
CA ALA A 276 -9.82 0.80 -22.73
C ALA A 276 -11.27 0.34 -22.51
N GLN A 277 -11.48 -0.61 -21.60
CA GLN A 277 -12.84 -1.09 -21.27
C GLN A 277 -13.70 0.01 -20.64
N LEU A 278 -13.13 0.85 -19.78
CA LEU A 278 -13.86 1.96 -19.17
C LEU A 278 -14.16 3.07 -20.19
N GLU A 279 -13.25 3.37 -21.10
CA GLU A 279 -13.48 4.30 -22.22
C GLU A 279 -14.64 3.81 -23.12
N ASP A 280 -14.64 2.54 -23.50
CA ASP A 280 -15.76 1.93 -24.24
C ASP A 280 -17.09 1.97 -23.46
N GLN A 281 -17.05 1.81 -22.14
CA GLN A 281 -18.24 1.87 -21.30
C GLN A 281 -18.78 3.30 -21.18
N ILE A 282 -17.92 4.32 -21.07
CA ILE A 282 -18.28 5.75 -21.09
C ILE A 282 -18.99 6.10 -22.41
N GLU A 283 -18.44 5.65 -23.54
CA GLU A 283 -19.06 5.84 -24.87
C GLU A 283 -20.45 5.21 -24.95
N ARG A 284 -20.55 3.91 -24.59
CA ARG A 284 -21.84 3.17 -24.66
C ARG A 284 -22.92 3.75 -23.76
N LEU A 285 -22.56 4.31 -22.63
CA LEU A 285 -23.48 4.91 -21.67
C LEU A 285 -23.72 6.41 -21.92
N GLY A 286 -23.06 7.01 -22.91
CA GLY A 286 -23.20 8.44 -23.25
C GLY A 286 -22.72 9.39 -22.14
N LEU A 287 -21.64 9.02 -21.39
CA LEU A 287 -21.19 9.74 -20.19
C LEU A 287 -20.10 10.78 -20.44
N HIS A 288 -19.84 11.20 -21.68
CA HIS A 288 -18.76 12.12 -22.02
C HIS A 288 -18.80 13.46 -21.28
N ASP A 289 -20.00 13.97 -20.98
CA ASP A 289 -20.17 15.23 -20.25
C ASP A 289 -20.08 15.06 -18.73
N HIS A 290 -20.17 13.82 -18.24
CA HIS A 290 -20.19 13.48 -16.81
C HIS A 290 -18.92 12.82 -16.30
N VAL A 291 -18.11 12.17 -17.13
CA VAL A 291 -16.93 11.41 -16.69
C VAL A 291 -15.68 11.81 -17.45
N VAL A 292 -14.61 12.08 -16.71
CA VAL A 292 -13.30 12.39 -17.27
C VAL A 292 -12.24 11.46 -16.68
N LEU A 293 -11.52 10.72 -17.53
CA LEU A 293 -10.37 9.91 -17.16
C LEU A 293 -9.10 10.73 -17.29
N LEU A 294 -8.50 11.14 -16.15
CA LEU A 294 -7.34 12.03 -16.12
C LEU A 294 -5.99 11.31 -16.27
N GLY A 295 -5.97 9.96 -16.20
CA GLY A 295 -4.72 9.22 -16.19
C GLY A 295 -3.91 9.39 -14.90
N TRP A 296 -2.63 9.02 -14.92
CA TRP A 296 -1.73 9.25 -13.79
C TRP A 296 -1.45 10.74 -13.61
N CYS A 297 -1.59 11.22 -12.40
CA CYS A 297 -1.32 12.60 -12.01
C CYS A 297 -0.22 12.68 -10.94
N SER A 298 0.42 13.84 -10.82
CA SER A 298 1.31 14.15 -9.69
C SER A 298 0.51 14.28 -8.38
N ALA A 299 1.18 14.12 -7.24
CA ALA A 299 0.54 14.26 -5.93
C ALA A 299 -0.13 15.63 -5.75
N ASP A 300 0.48 16.70 -6.26
CA ASP A 300 -0.10 18.06 -6.22
C ASP A 300 -1.39 18.16 -7.04
N ARG A 301 -1.42 17.55 -8.24
CA ARG A 301 -2.62 17.53 -9.06
C ARG A 301 -3.74 16.72 -8.41
N VAL A 302 -3.43 15.55 -7.85
CA VAL A 302 -4.39 14.74 -7.07
C VAL A 302 -4.97 15.55 -5.92
N ARG A 303 -4.13 16.25 -5.17
CA ARG A 303 -4.55 17.13 -4.06
C ARG A 303 -5.48 18.24 -4.53
N GLN A 304 -5.16 18.92 -5.63
CA GLN A 304 -6.00 19.97 -6.22
C GLN A 304 -7.38 19.43 -6.62
N GLU A 305 -7.42 18.29 -7.29
CA GLU A 305 -8.68 17.65 -7.68
C GLU A 305 -9.54 17.27 -6.47
N MET A 306 -8.91 16.72 -5.42
CA MET A 306 -9.61 16.42 -4.16
C MET A 306 -10.13 17.69 -3.47
N LEU A 307 -9.35 18.78 -3.42
CA LEU A 307 -9.77 20.05 -2.82
C LEU A 307 -10.95 20.68 -3.57
N ASN A 308 -10.98 20.54 -4.89
CA ASN A 308 -12.07 21.07 -5.72
C ASN A 308 -13.30 20.15 -5.72
N ALA A 309 -13.17 18.91 -5.29
CA ALA A 309 -14.28 17.97 -5.26
C ALA A 309 -15.24 18.22 -4.09
N ARG A 310 -16.50 17.86 -4.31
CA ARG A 310 -17.54 17.79 -3.28
C ARG A 310 -17.28 16.63 -2.32
N ALA A 311 -16.91 15.46 -2.87
CA ALA A 311 -16.57 14.25 -2.14
C ALA A 311 -15.62 13.37 -2.96
N LEU A 312 -14.94 12.43 -2.26
CA LEU A 312 -14.22 11.35 -2.91
C LEU A 312 -15.07 10.08 -2.92
N ILE A 313 -15.12 9.40 -4.07
CA ILE A 313 -15.86 8.15 -4.27
C ILE A 313 -14.89 7.00 -4.47
N LEU A 314 -15.04 5.91 -3.71
CA LEU A 314 -14.21 4.71 -3.82
C LEU A 314 -15.05 3.43 -3.66
N PRO A 315 -15.72 2.93 -4.70
CA PRO A 315 -16.62 1.79 -4.65
C PRO A 315 -15.90 0.46 -4.84
N SER A 316 -14.76 0.29 -4.18
CA SER A 316 -13.89 -0.87 -4.35
C SER A 316 -14.56 -2.18 -3.93
N LEU A 317 -14.22 -3.27 -4.66
CA LEU A 317 -14.64 -4.64 -4.35
C LEU A 317 -13.67 -5.34 -3.41
N ALA A 318 -12.42 -4.89 -3.37
CA ALA A 318 -11.40 -5.45 -2.51
C ALA A 318 -10.40 -4.36 -2.08
N GLU A 319 -10.11 -4.27 -0.76
CA GLU A 319 -9.19 -3.32 -0.15
C GLU A 319 -8.51 -3.92 1.09
N GLY A 320 -7.44 -3.28 1.52
CA GLY A 320 -6.96 -3.43 2.90
C GLY A 320 -7.45 -2.26 3.75
N LEU A 321 -6.77 -1.13 3.63
CA LEU A 321 -7.15 0.17 4.17
C LEU A 321 -6.66 1.25 3.18
N PRO A 322 -7.54 1.81 2.34
CA PRO A 322 -7.12 2.68 1.25
C PRO A 322 -6.57 4.01 1.74
N VAL A 323 -5.34 4.31 1.35
CA VAL A 323 -4.66 5.57 1.72
C VAL A 323 -5.37 6.78 1.12
N VAL A 324 -5.96 6.63 -0.05
CA VAL A 324 -6.69 7.71 -0.73
C VAL A 324 -7.89 8.24 0.08
N LEU A 325 -8.54 7.38 0.87
CA LEU A 325 -9.60 7.84 1.80
C LEU A 325 -9.00 8.70 2.90
N MET A 326 -7.83 8.31 3.43
CA MET A 326 -7.11 9.12 4.43
C MET A 326 -6.69 10.47 3.84
N GLU A 327 -6.23 10.49 2.59
CA GLU A 327 -5.82 11.72 1.88
C GLU A 327 -6.99 12.67 1.68
N ALA A 328 -8.15 12.18 1.23
CA ALA A 328 -9.37 12.98 1.09
C ALA A 328 -9.87 13.51 2.44
N MET A 329 -9.94 12.65 3.45
CA MET A 329 -10.35 13.02 4.81
C MET A 329 -9.37 14.02 5.45
N ALA A 330 -8.05 13.88 5.21
CA ALA A 330 -7.06 14.85 5.66
C ALA A 330 -7.30 16.24 5.07
N LEU A 331 -7.83 16.31 3.84
CA LEU A 331 -8.24 17.53 3.15
C LEU A 331 -9.67 18.01 3.55
N GLY A 332 -10.27 17.40 4.56
CA GLY A 332 -11.61 17.76 5.02
C GLY A 332 -12.72 17.40 4.04
N LYS A 333 -12.51 16.42 3.18
CA LYS A 333 -13.53 15.94 2.22
C LYS A 333 -14.25 14.72 2.77
N PRO A 334 -15.60 14.69 2.72
CA PRO A 334 -16.35 13.50 3.00
C PRO A 334 -16.06 12.44 1.93
N VAL A 335 -16.26 11.18 2.28
CA VAL A 335 -15.97 10.05 1.40
C VAL A 335 -17.19 9.16 1.24
N VAL A 336 -17.37 8.60 0.04
CA VAL A 336 -18.33 7.54 -0.27
C VAL A 336 -17.55 6.30 -0.60
N ALA A 337 -17.67 5.23 0.17
CA ALA A 337 -16.83 4.05 0.02
C ALA A 337 -17.57 2.76 0.32
N SER A 338 -17.12 1.66 -0.28
CA SER A 338 -17.65 0.34 0.04
C SER A 338 -17.38 -0.06 1.49
N CYS A 339 -18.37 -0.65 2.15
CA CYS A 339 -18.29 -1.16 3.52
C CYS A 339 -17.55 -2.50 3.56
N ILE A 340 -16.24 -2.50 3.26
CA ILE A 340 -15.40 -3.70 3.18
C ILE A 340 -14.10 -3.56 3.96
N SER A 341 -13.54 -4.70 4.36
CA SER A 341 -12.19 -4.83 4.90
C SER A 341 -11.91 -3.87 6.06
N GLY A 342 -10.88 -3.04 5.97
CA GLY A 342 -10.53 -2.04 6.98
C GLY A 342 -11.24 -0.69 6.81
N ILE A 343 -12.04 -0.48 5.77
CA ILE A 343 -12.70 0.82 5.52
C ILE A 343 -13.61 1.23 6.67
N PRO A 344 -14.44 0.35 7.29
CA PRO A 344 -15.27 0.71 8.45
C PRO A 344 -14.48 1.07 9.72
N GLU A 345 -13.16 0.79 9.77
CA GLU A 345 -12.31 1.29 10.86
C GLU A 345 -11.93 2.77 10.68
N LEU A 346 -12.02 3.27 9.45
CA LEU A 346 -11.67 4.63 9.07
C LEU A 346 -12.90 5.51 8.87
N VAL A 347 -13.95 4.99 8.25
CA VAL A 347 -15.16 5.72 7.82
C VAL A 347 -16.39 5.19 8.57
N ASP A 348 -17.22 6.11 9.03
CA ASP A 348 -18.58 5.86 9.52
C ASP A 348 -19.49 7.05 9.13
N ASP A 349 -20.75 6.99 9.52
CA ASP A 349 -21.77 7.98 9.16
C ASP A 349 -21.45 9.42 9.63
N ALA A 350 -20.50 9.59 10.56
CA ALA A 350 -20.08 10.91 11.02
C ALA A 350 -19.09 11.59 10.05
N CYS A 351 -18.45 10.85 9.15
CA CYS A 351 -17.41 11.39 8.26
C CYS A 351 -17.51 10.93 6.80
N GLY A 352 -18.52 10.14 6.44
CA GLY A 352 -18.71 9.65 5.08
C GLY A 352 -19.91 8.72 4.97
N PHE A 353 -20.02 8.09 3.81
CA PHE A 353 -21.10 7.18 3.47
C PHE A 353 -20.54 5.80 3.14
N LEU A 354 -20.99 4.76 3.84
CA LEU A 354 -20.58 3.38 3.61
C LEU A 354 -21.65 2.66 2.80
N LEU A 355 -21.26 2.07 1.68
CA LEU A 355 -22.12 1.40 0.72
C LEU A 355 -21.88 -0.11 0.71
N PRO A 356 -22.91 -0.94 0.46
CA PRO A 356 -22.71 -2.33 0.08
C PRO A 356 -21.80 -2.44 -1.15
N ALA A 357 -20.81 -3.30 -1.10
CA ALA A 357 -19.92 -3.52 -2.25
C ALA A 357 -20.62 -4.33 -3.35
N GLY A 358 -20.31 -4.02 -4.62
CA GLY A 358 -20.79 -4.80 -5.76
C GLY A 358 -22.20 -4.44 -6.26
N SER A 359 -22.81 -3.36 -5.78
CA SER A 359 -24.11 -2.87 -6.25
C SER A 359 -23.99 -1.50 -6.89
N ALA A 360 -24.36 -1.39 -8.17
CA ALA A 360 -24.46 -0.12 -8.88
C ALA A 360 -25.57 0.75 -8.31
N GLU A 361 -26.69 0.14 -7.89
CA GLU A 361 -27.82 0.82 -7.24
C GLU A 361 -27.39 1.50 -5.95
N ALA A 362 -26.68 0.78 -5.07
CA ALA A 362 -26.18 1.35 -3.82
C ALA A 362 -25.16 2.47 -4.08
N ILE A 363 -24.34 2.36 -5.11
CA ILE A 363 -23.43 3.43 -5.53
C ILE A 363 -24.23 4.65 -6.01
N ALA A 364 -25.28 4.44 -6.81
CA ALA A 364 -26.15 5.52 -7.29
C ALA A 364 -26.84 6.25 -6.14
N GLU A 365 -27.41 5.52 -5.17
CA GLU A 365 -27.98 6.09 -3.93
C GLU A 365 -26.95 6.93 -3.16
N GLY A 366 -25.71 6.43 -3.02
CA GLY A 366 -24.62 7.16 -2.37
C GLY A 366 -24.21 8.42 -3.13
N LEU A 367 -24.19 8.38 -4.47
CA LEU A 367 -23.92 9.55 -5.30
C LEU A 367 -25.04 10.59 -5.16
N GLN A 368 -26.30 10.19 -5.22
CA GLN A 368 -27.46 11.08 -5.00
C GLN A 368 -27.39 11.72 -3.62
N THR A 369 -27.20 10.89 -2.59
CA THR A 369 -27.10 11.38 -1.20
C THR A 369 -26.04 12.46 -1.05
N VAL A 370 -24.84 12.25 -1.59
CA VAL A 370 -23.76 13.25 -1.47
C VAL A 370 -24.03 14.50 -2.30
N LEU A 371 -24.73 14.38 -3.44
CA LEU A 371 -25.09 15.52 -4.28
C LEU A 371 -26.19 16.37 -3.66
N GLU A 372 -27.14 15.76 -2.97
CA GLU A 372 -28.27 16.42 -2.32
C GLU A 372 -28.00 16.92 -0.90
N THR A 373 -26.95 16.40 -0.23
CA THR A 373 -26.58 16.81 1.13
C THR A 373 -26.11 18.26 1.15
N ASP A 374 -26.56 19.05 2.10
CA ASP A 374 -26.14 20.44 2.29
C ASP A 374 -24.62 20.56 2.47
N ALA A 375 -24.06 21.64 1.90
CA ALA A 375 -22.63 21.91 1.94
C ALA A 375 -22.07 22.00 3.37
N ASP A 376 -22.84 22.58 4.30
CA ASP A 376 -22.44 22.72 5.71
C ASP A 376 -22.37 21.36 6.40
N ILE A 377 -23.29 20.43 6.08
CA ILE A 377 -23.28 19.06 6.59
C ILE A 377 -22.04 18.32 6.07
N LEU A 378 -21.77 18.41 4.77
CA LEU A 378 -20.59 17.79 4.17
C LEU A 378 -19.28 18.38 4.76
N ALA A 379 -19.23 19.67 5.02
CA ALA A 379 -18.09 20.33 5.65
C ALA A 379 -17.88 19.82 7.09
N ALA A 380 -18.97 19.67 7.86
CA ALA A 380 -18.90 19.10 9.21
C ALA A 380 -18.42 17.64 9.20
N MET A 381 -18.91 16.81 8.26
CA MET A 381 -18.44 15.44 8.06
C MET A 381 -16.95 15.40 7.69
N GLY A 382 -16.52 16.29 6.79
CA GLY A 382 -15.13 16.42 6.40
C GLY A 382 -14.20 16.78 7.58
N GLU A 383 -14.65 17.67 8.48
CA GLU A 383 -13.88 18.04 9.68
C GLU A 383 -13.75 16.86 10.65
N VAL A 384 -14.82 16.09 10.88
CA VAL A 384 -14.76 14.86 11.68
C VAL A 384 -13.76 13.87 11.07
N GLY A 385 -13.80 13.69 9.74
CA GLY A 385 -12.87 12.86 9.00
C GLY A 385 -11.42 13.30 9.18
N ARG A 386 -11.14 14.60 9.06
CA ARG A 386 -9.82 15.20 9.24
C ARG A 386 -9.26 14.95 10.65
N GLN A 387 -10.08 15.14 11.68
CA GLN A 387 -9.68 14.88 13.07
C GLN A 387 -9.37 13.39 13.29
N ARG A 388 -10.14 12.48 12.68
CA ARG A 388 -9.92 11.04 12.75
C ARG A 388 -8.59 10.64 12.14
N VAL A 389 -8.27 11.15 10.93
CA VAL A 389 -6.98 10.89 10.27
C VAL A 389 -5.84 11.44 11.10
N ARG A 390 -5.94 12.68 11.60
CA ARG A 390 -4.94 13.29 12.51
C ARG A 390 -4.71 12.45 13.76
N ARG A 391 -5.74 11.85 14.30
CA ARG A 391 -5.64 11.04 15.53
C ARG A 391 -5.03 9.66 15.31
N TYR A 392 -5.34 8.98 14.19
CA TYR A 392 -5.02 7.57 14.02
C TYR A 392 -4.06 7.29 12.86
N HIS A 393 -3.89 8.24 11.95
CA HIS A 393 -3.14 8.07 10.72
C HIS A 393 -2.03 9.11 10.53
N ASP A 394 -1.44 9.57 11.62
CA ASP A 394 -0.22 10.37 11.63
C ASP A 394 0.97 9.46 11.34
N VAL A 395 1.72 9.74 10.26
CA VAL A 395 2.82 8.88 9.81
C VAL A 395 3.96 8.82 10.82
N ASP A 396 4.32 9.94 11.44
CA ASP A 396 5.46 9.99 12.38
C ASP A 396 5.14 9.22 13.66
N ARG A 397 3.91 9.36 14.19
CA ARG A 397 3.46 8.58 15.35
C ARG A 397 3.39 7.09 15.05
N ASN A 398 2.81 6.70 13.92
CA ASN A 398 2.65 5.30 13.56
C ASN A 398 4.02 4.67 13.27
N THR A 399 4.91 5.40 12.61
CA THR A 399 6.28 4.95 12.34
C THR A 399 7.13 4.86 13.61
N ALA A 400 6.84 5.68 14.65
CA ALA A 400 7.51 5.54 15.94
C ALA A 400 7.22 4.18 16.60
N ALA A 401 5.99 3.66 16.46
CA ALA A 401 5.65 2.32 16.93
C ALA A 401 6.41 1.24 16.14
N LEU A 402 6.57 1.39 14.82
CA LEU A 402 7.38 0.51 14.00
C LEU A 402 8.87 0.58 14.34
N ALA A 403 9.42 1.78 14.54
CA ALA A 403 10.79 2.01 14.96
C ALA A 403 11.13 1.31 16.28
N ALA A 404 10.20 1.30 17.23
CA ALA A 404 10.37 0.58 18.49
C ALA A 404 10.51 -0.94 18.29
N LEU A 405 9.87 -1.50 17.26
CA LEU A 405 10.00 -2.92 16.91
C LEU A 405 11.33 -3.22 16.19
N PHE A 406 11.90 -2.27 15.44
CA PHE A 406 13.17 -2.44 14.75
C PHE A 406 14.37 -2.32 15.70
N ARG A 407 14.36 -1.40 16.67
CA ARG A 407 15.51 -1.12 17.57
C ARG A 407 16.21 -2.35 18.14
N PRO A 408 15.51 -3.41 18.62
CA PRO A 408 16.17 -4.60 19.14
C PRO A 408 16.77 -5.52 18.07
N LEU A 409 16.53 -5.26 16.77
CA LEU A 409 16.91 -6.13 15.65
C LEU A 409 18.07 -5.58 14.80
N VAL A 410 18.42 -4.29 14.97
CA VAL A 410 19.38 -3.54 14.12
C VAL A 410 20.61 -3.08 14.88
#